data_cf47358226857d6e22aab40635186bf0
#
_entry.id   cf47358226857d6e22aab40635186bf0
#
_cell.length_a   1.000
_cell.length_b   1.000
_cell.length_c   1.000
_cell.angle_alpha   90.00
_cell.angle_beta   90.00
_cell.angle_gamma   90.00
#
_symmetry.space_group_name_H-M   'P 1'
#
loop_
_entity.id
_entity.type
_entity.pdbx_description
1 polymer ?
#
loop_
_entity_poly.entity_id
_entity_poly.type
_entity_poly.pdbx_seq_one_letter_code
_entity_poly.pdbx_strand_id
1 'polypeptide(L)'
;LASAGLTADTIVAAGLGLTGGRHEAIPVVQSLLPAAEVISEGDVVTCLIGARAGRPGVILIAGTGSVAFGINAAGQRADAGGWGYFLGDQGSAYDVGHAAIQAVVKALDGRGPQTTLSPEVFAHLEAPDLKTVYDHYHSGRIARATIAGLAVRVAAQAEQGDYVAQQILARAAEELASMAGAVARRLWPDGESVVVCPVGGLFRAGQPLLDPLRAALSATAPAASLEQPRFPPVLGAVLLALKRLAVPLTDAVFETLGAARDEIAALK
;
A
#
# COMPACT_ATOMS: atom_id res chain seq x y z
N LEU A 1 12.66 10.52 -22.23
CA LEU A 1 12.26 10.75 -23.62
C LEU A 1 13.45 10.55 -24.57
N ALA A 2 14.58 11.22 -24.32
CA ALA A 2 15.76 11.12 -25.20
C ALA A 2 16.27 9.68 -25.39
N SER A 3 16.27 8.86 -24.35
CA SER A 3 16.66 7.45 -24.41
C SER A 3 15.73 6.58 -25.29
N ALA A 4 14.48 7.02 -25.47
CA ALA A 4 13.50 6.36 -26.34
C ALA A 4 13.38 7.00 -27.72
N GLY A 5 14.23 7.98 -28.06
CA GLY A 5 14.15 8.72 -29.33
C GLY A 5 12.90 9.59 -29.46
N LEU A 6 12.23 9.93 -28.35
CA LEU A 6 11.01 10.74 -28.32
C LEU A 6 11.31 12.19 -27.94
N THR A 7 10.56 13.12 -28.51
CA THR A 7 10.55 14.56 -28.13
C THR A 7 9.30 14.91 -27.34
N ALA A 8 9.32 16.03 -26.61
CA ALA A 8 8.17 16.48 -25.83
C ALA A 8 6.90 16.69 -26.69
N ASP A 9 7.10 17.15 -27.94
CA ASP A 9 6.00 17.42 -28.88
C ASP A 9 5.31 16.17 -29.42
N THR A 10 5.94 14.99 -29.29
CA THR A 10 5.35 13.70 -29.71
C THR A 10 4.47 13.07 -28.61
N ILE A 11 4.49 13.64 -27.39
CA ILE A 11 3.69 13.13 -26.27
C ILE A 11 2.29 13.77 -26.31
N VAL A 12 1.27 12.97 -26.53
CA VAL A 12 -0.12 13.45 -26.69
C VAL A 12 -0.94 13.37 -25.39
N ALA A 13 -0.50 12.60 -24.39
CA ALA A 13 -1.13 12.56 -23.08
C ALA A 13 -0.14 12.19 -21.97
N ALA A 14 -0.38 12.72 -20.76
CA ALA A 14 0.37 12.41 -19.56
C ALA A 14 -0.59 12.12 -18.39
N GLY A 15 -0.52 10.91 -17.83
CA GLY A 15 -1.28 10.50 -16.65
C GLY A 15 -0.47 10.72 -15.38
N LEU A 16 -1.09 11.35 -14.37
CA LEU A 16 -0.49 11.62 -13.06
C LEU A 16 -1.31 10.98 -11.94
N GLY A 17 -0.63 10.30 -11.01
CA GLY A 17 -1.20 9.83 -9.75
C GLY A 17 -0.50 10.51 -8.58
N LEU A 18 -1.20 11.42 -7.88
CA LEU A 18 -0.57 12.30 -6.89
C LEU A 18 -1.33 12.30 -5.56
N THR A 19 -0.58 12.24 -4.46
CA THR A 19 -1.08 12.49 -3.10
C THR A 19 -1.05 13.99 -2.82
N GLY A 20 -2.08 14.73 -3.23
CA GLY A 20 -2.08 16.21 -3.15
C GLY A 20 -1.24 16.90 -4.25
N GLY A 21 -1.09 18.21 -4.18
CA GLY A 21 -0.24 18.99 -5.07
C GLY A 21 -0.62 18.98 -6.56
N ARG A 22 -1.85 18.59 -6.91
CA ARG A 22 -2.28 18.47 -8.33
C ARG A 22 -2.29 19.82 -9.04
N HIS A 23 -2.71 20.87 -8.34
CA HIS A 23 -2.80 22.22 -8.91
C HIS A 23 -1.42 22.78 -9.28
N GLU A 24 -0.39 22.39 -8.53
CA GLU A 24 1.00 22.80 -8.77
C GLU A 24 1.67 21.92 -9.82
N ALA A 25 1.39 20.62 -9.83
CA ALA A 25 2.04 19.67 -10.74
C ALA A 25 1.55 19.77 -12.18
N ILE A 26 0.25 20.00 -12.41
CA ILE A 26 -0.32 20.08 -13.77
C ILE A 26 0.36 21.16 -14.62
N PRO A 27 0.49 22.45 -14.18
CA PRO A 27 1.17 23.47 -14.95
C PRO A 27 2.63 23.15 -15.27
N VAL A 28 3.34 22.52 -14.33
CA VAL A 28 4.74 22.11 -14.54
C VAL A 28 4.83 21.06 -15.65
N VAL A 29 3.99 20.00 -15.57
CA VAL A 29 3.98 18.97 -16.61
C VAL A 29 3.53 19.53 -17.95
N GLN A 30 2.52 20.42 -17.98
CA GLN A 30 2.05 21.08 -19.20
C GLN A 30 3.14 21.94 -19.85
N SER A 31 4.00 22.60 -19.04
CA SER A 31 5.13 23.38 -19.59
C SER A 31 6.22 22.50 -20.20
N LEU A 32 6.40 21.28 -19.70
CA LEU A 32 7.38 20.31 -20.20
C LEU A 32 6.86 19.51 -21.40
N LEU A 33 5.53 19.33 -21.49
CA LEU A 33 4.85 18.54 -22.52
C LEU A 33 3.71 19.40 -23.12
N PRO A 34 4.02 20.43 -23.92
CA PRO A 34 3.03 21.43 -24.35
C PRO A 34 1.93 20.85 -25.23
N ALA A 35 2.19 19.76 -25.97
CA ALA A 35 1.21 19.09 -26.83
C ALA A 35 0.35 18.04 -26.07
N ALA A 36 0.72 17.66 -24.84
CA ALA A 36 0.07 16.62 -24.11
C ALA A 36 -1.18 17.08 -23.36
N GLU A 37 -2.26 16.29 -23.41
CA GLU A 37 -3.35 16.40 -22.42
C GLU A 37 -2.87 15.84 -21.08
N VAL A 38 -2.84 16.66 -20.02
CA VAL A 38 -2.42 16.23 -18.68
C VAL A 38 -3.64 15.79 -17.89
N ILE A 39 -3.70 14.51 -17.55
CA ILE A 39 -4.76 13.90 -16.75
C ILE A 39 -4.22 13.62 -15.34
N SER A 40 -4.86 14.15 -14.30
CA SER A 40 -4.43 13.94 -12.91
C SER A 40 -5.54 13.32 -12.08
N GLU A 41 -5.20 12.27 -11.36
CA GLU A 41 -6.05 11.61 -10.37
C GLU A 41 -5.29 11.42 -9.05
N GLY A 42 -6.00 10.98 -7.99
CA GLY A 42 -5.35 10.57 -6.74
C GLY A 42 -4.46 9.35 -6.97
N ASP A 43 -3.39 9.24 -6.20
CA ASP A 43 -2.48 8.09 -6.20
C ASP A 43 -3.21 6.76 -5.95
N VAL A 44 -4.21 6.74 -5.05
CA VAL A 44 -5.07 5.57 -4.82
C VAL A 44 -5.86 5.17 -6.07
N VAL A 45 -6.30 6.15 -6.89
CA VAL A 45 -7.04 5.87 -8.13
C VAL A 45 -6.14 5.23 -9.16
N THR A 46 -4.96 5.80 -9.40
CA THR A 46 -3.99 5.21 -10.34
C THR A 46 -3.47 3.87 -9.84
N CYS A 47 -3.33 3.69 -8.53
CA CYS A 47 -3.00 2.42 -7.91
C CYS A 47 -4.07 1.36 -8.24
N LEU A 48 -5.36 1.66 -8.04
CA LEU A 48 -6.46 0.75 -8.38
C LEU A 48 -6.52 0.43 -9.88
N ILE A 49 -6.41 1.46 -10.72
CA ILE A 49 -6.41 1.28 -12.18
C ILE A 49 -5.27 0.33 -12.60
N GLY A 50 -4.07 0.50 -12.06
CA GLY A 50 -2.96 -0.40 -12.32
C GLY A 50 -3.21 -1.81 -11.79
N ALA A 51 -3.55 -1.93 -10.51
CA ALA A 51 -3.76 -3.21 -9.85
C ALA A 51 -4.84 -4.06 -10.54
N ARG A 52 -5.94 -3.44 -10.97
CA ARG A 52 -7.08 -4.11 -11.62
C ARG A 52 -7.08 -4.02 -13.15
N ALA A 53 -6.02 -3.46 -13.75
CA ALA A 53 -5.97 -3.22 -15.20
C ALA A 53 -7.22 -2.50 -15.72
N GLY A 54 -7.67 -1.46 -15.00
CA GLY A 54 -8.85 -0.67 -15.33
C GLY A 54 -10.20 -1.29 -14.98
N ARG A 55 -10.24 -2.52 -14.42
CA ARG A 55 -11.47 -3.20 -13.97
C ARG A 55 -11.90 -2.74 -12.58
N PRO A 56 -13.19 -2.86 -12.21
CA PRO A 56 -13.69 -2.64 -10.86
C PRO A 56 -12.99 -3.51 -9.81
N GLY A 57 -12.96 -3.05 -8.56
CA GLY A 57 -12.40 -3.78 -7.43
C GLY A 57 -11.95 -2.86 -6.31
N VAL A 58 -11.20 -3.42 -5.38
CA VAL A 58 -10.65 -2.72 -4.22
C VAL A 58 -9.13 -2.88 -4.22
N ILE A 59 -8.41 -1.81 -3.89
CA ILE A 59 -7.02 -1.91 -3.43
C ILE A 59 -6.98 -1.78 -1.92
N LEU A 60 -6.08 -2.52 -1.32
CA LEU A 60 -5.75 -2.45 0.10
C LEU A 60 -4.28 -2.06 0.21
N ILE A 61 -4.03 -0.79 0.51
CA ILE A 61 -2.67 -0.25 0.62
C ILE A 61 -2.19 -0.41 2.07
N ALA A 62 -1.03 -1.03 2.25
CA ALA A 62 -0.32 -1.08 3.53
C ALA A 62 1.17 -0.83 3.31
N GLY A 63 1.56 0.39 3.54
CA GLY A 63 2.93 0.92 3.57
C GLY A 63 3.21 1.55 4.93
N THR A 64 3.83 2.74 4.97
CA THR A 64 3.97 3.53 6.20
C THR A 64 2.61 3.90 6.80
N GLY A 65 1.58 4.12 5.97
CA GLY A 65 0.16 4.22 6.35
C GLY A 65 -0.66 3.12 5.71
N SER A 66 -1.99 3.12 5.96
CA SER A 66 -2.92 2.14 5.41
C SER A 66 -4.23 2.77 4.95
N VAL A 67 -4.76 2.28 3.83
CA VAL A 67 -6.06 2.68 3.26
C VAL A 67 -6.61 1.59 2.37
N ALA A 68 -7.93 1.38 2.41
CA ALA A 68 -8.66 0.66 1.38
C ALA A 68 -9.39 1.66 0.48
N PHE A 69 -9.36 1.45 -0.82
CA PHE A 69 -10.07 2.26 -1.81
C PHE A 69 -10.66 1.37 -2.89
N GLY A 70 -11.88 1.65 -3.32
CA GLY A 70 -12.56 0.86 -4.34
C GLY A 70 -13.32 1.71 -5.35
N ILE A 71 -13.54 1.11 -6.53
CA ILE A 71 -14.42 1.64 -7.58
C ILE A 71 -15.25 0.46 -8.11
N ASN A 72 -16.58 0.61 -8.17
CA ASN A 72 -17.46 -0.39 -8.75
C ASN A 72 -17.73 -0.16 -10.26
N ALA A 73 -18.51 -1.04 -10.88
CA ALA A 73 -18.83 -0.96 -12.31
C ALA A 73 -19.62 0.30 -12.70
N ALA A 74 -20.36 0.89 -11.77
CA ALA A 74 -21.07 2.16 -11.95
C ALA A 74 -20.15 3.40 -11.80
N GLY A 75 -18.86 3.21 -11.49
CA GLY A 75 -17.91 4.29 -11.25
C GLY A 75 -18.03 4.95 -9.87
N GLN A 76 -18.86 4.39 -8.98
CA GLN A 76 -18.94 4.87 -7.60
C GLN A 76 -17.66 4.54 -6.84
N ARG A 77 -17.24 5.45 -5.94
CA ARG A 77 -15.99 5.36 -5.18
C ARG A 77 -16.26 5.28 -3.69
N ALA A 78 -15.49 4.50 -2.98
CA ALA A 78 -15.48 4.46 -1.52
C ALA A 78 -14.06 4.21 -1.00
N ASP A 79 -13.79 4.72 0.18
CA ASP A 79 -12.54 4.55 0.90
C ASP A 79 -12.79 4.23 2.38
N ALA A 80 -11.79 3.63 3.03
CA ALA A 80 -11.72 3.42 4.47
C ALA A 80 -10.26 3.48 4.93
N GLY A 81 -10.00 4.15 6.05
CA GLY A 81 -8.64 4.44 6.51
C GLY A 81 -8.03 5.67 5.81
N GLY A 82 -6.69 5.78 5.81
CA GLY A 82 -5.99 6.90 5.15
C GLY A 82 -5.99 8.22 5.91
N TRP A 83 -6.32 8.20 7.20
CA TRP A 83 -6.39 9.38 8.06
C TRP A 83 -5.07 9.74 8.75
N GLY A 84 -3.97 9.04 8.41
CA GLY A 84 -2.67 9.21 9.04
C GLY A 84 -2.57 8.55 10.42
N TYR A 85 -1.35 8.43 10.93
CA TYR A 85 -1.02 7.62 12.11
C TYR A 85 -1.66 8.11 13.42
N PHE A 86 -2.10 9.36 13.48
CA PHE A 86 -2.74 9.91 14.67
C PHE A 86 -4.23 9.52 14.77
N LEU A 87 -4.94 9.51 13.63
CA LEU A 87 -6.37 9.21 13.57
C LEU A 87 -6.66 7.81 13.01
N GLY A 88 -5.66 7.15 12.42
CA GLY A 88 -5.85 5.92 11.67
C GLY A 88 -4.53 5.18 11.45
N ASP A 89 -4.36 4.67 10.23
CA ASP A 89 -3.22 3.85 9.78
C ASP A 89 -3.09 2.51 10.52
N GLN A 90 -4.18 1.99 11.14
CA GLN A 90 -4.20 0.65 11.72
C GLN A 90 -3.86 -0.39 10.66
N GLY A 91 -3.08 -1.40 11.04
CA GLY A 91 -2.59 -2.43 10.13
C GLY A 91 -1.52 -1.96 9.14
N SER A 92 -0.97 -0.74 9.27
CA SER A 92 0.16 -0.27 8.49
C SER A 92 1.49 -0.80 9.01
N ALA A 93 2.57 -0.63 8.23
CA ALA A 93 3.92 -0.95 8.70
C ALA A 93 4.33 -0.10 9.93
N TYR A 94 3.85 1.15 10.02
CA TYR A 94 4.05 1.96 11.21
C TYR A 94 3.34 1.36 12.43
N ASP A 95 2.09 0.96 12.29
CA ASP A 95 1.30 0.36 13.38
C ASP A 95 1.94 -0.97 13.85
N VAL A 96 2.36 -1.81 12.93
CA VAL A 96 3.12 -3.06 13.21
C VAL A 96 4.42 -2.76 13.96
N GLY A 97 5.21 -1.80 13.50
CA GLY A 97 6.47 -1.42 14.16
C GLY A 97 6.25 -0.80 15.54
N HIS A 98 5.23 0.04 15.68
CA HIS A 98 4.84 0.63 16.97
C HIS A 98 4.37 -0.45 17.96
N ALA A 99 3.56 -1.40 17.49
CA ALA A 99 3.12 -2.54 18.29
C ALA A 99 4.29 -3.41 18.76
N ALA A 100 5.33 -3.58 17.92
CA ALA A 100 6.55 -4.30 18.29
C ALA A 100 7.31 -3.59 19.43
N ILE A 101 7.47 -2.26 19.36
CA ILE A 101 8.08 -1.48 20.44
C ILE A 101 7.27 -1.65 21.73
N GLN A 102 5.94 -1.53 21.68
CA GLN A 102 5.07 -1.71 22.83
C GLN A 102 5.15 -3.13 23.42
N ALA A 103 5.27 -4.15 22.58
CA ALA A 103 5.41 -5.54 23.02
C ALA A 103 6.75 -5.75 23.76
N VAL A 104 7.84 -5.18 23.25
CA VAL A 104 9.16 -5.22 23.92
C VAL A 104 9.12 -4.51 25.26
N VAL A 105 8.48 -3.33 25.35
CA VAL A 105 8.28 -2.64 26.63
C VAL A 105 7.55 -3.54 27.63
N LYS A 106 6.43 -4.15 27.22
CA LYS A 106 5.63 -5.04 28.09
C LYS A 106 6.42 -6.29 28.53
N ALA A 107 7.23 -6.87 27.65
CA ALA A 107 8.07 -8.02 27.98
C ALA A 107 9.11 -7.68 29.05
N LEU A 108 9.77 -6.53 28.91
CA LEU A 108 10.79 -6.06 29.87
C LEU A 108 10.20 -5.63 31.23
N ASP A 109 8.99 -5.06 31.22
CA ASP A 109 8.25 -4.72 32.45
C ASP A 109 7.65 -5.95 33.16
N GLY A 110 7.68 -7.14 32.54
CA GLY A 110 7.00 -8.34 33.05
C GLY A 110 5.48 -8.32 32.90
N ARG A 111 4.92 -7.40 32.08
CA ARG A 111 3.49 -7.27 31.79
C ARG A 111 3.03 -8.05 30.56
N GLY A 112 3.96 -8.64 29.81
CA GLY A 112 3.70 -9.38 28.58
C GLY A 112 4.64 -10.56 28.41
N PRO A 113 4.37 -11.41 27.41
CA PRO A 113 5.24 -12.55 27.11
C PRO A 113 6.61 -12.10 26.61
N GLN A 114 7.64 -12.93 26.87
CA GLN A 114 8.96 -12.74 26.27
C GLN A 114 8.88 -12.89 24.75
N THR A 115 9.74 -12.15 24.03
CA THR A 115 9.74 -12.13 22.57
C THR A 115 11.15 -11.95 22.02
N THR A 116 11.44 -12.58 20.91
CA THR A 116 12.67 -12.41 20.14
C THR A 116 12.74 -11.05 19.43
N LEU A 117 11.66 -10.27 19.45
CA LEU A 117 11.64 -8.90 18.95
C LEU A 117 12.53 -7.94 19.76
N SER A 118 12.84 -8.24 21.04
CA SER A 118 13.60 -7.32 21.88
C SER A 118 14.96 -6.93 21.30
N PRO A 119 15.88 -7.85 20.95
CA PRO A 119 17.13 -7.49 20.31
C PRO A 119 16.94 -6.85 18.95
N GLU A 120 15.94 -7.25 18.18
CA GLU A 120 15.65 -6.71 16.84
C GLU A 120 15.23 -5.23 16.89
N VAL A 121 14.35 -4.87 17.85
CA VAL A 121 13.91 -3.49 18.07
C VAL A 121 15.09 -2.61 18.48
N PHE A 122 15.90 -3.03 19.43
CA PHE A 122 17.06 -2.27 19.88
C PHE A 122 18.10 -2.08 18.78
N ALA A 123 18.41 -3.14 18.03
CA ALA A 123 19.34 -3.05 16.90
C ALA A 123 18.83 -2.11 15.81
N HIS A 124 17.53 -2.20 15.46
CA HIS A 124 16.93 -1.35 14.42
C HIS A 124 16.85 0.13 14.80
N LEU A 125 16.60 0.42 16.08
CA LEU A 125 16.51 1.79 16.60
C LEU A 125 17.88 2.35 17.05
N GLU A 126 18.95 1.59 16.86
CA GLU A 126 20.32 1.95 17.27
C GLU A 126 20.39 2.40 18.73
N ALA A 127 19.71 1.65 19.61
CA ALA A 127 19.59 1.95 21.03
C ALA A 127 19.89 0.70 21.86
N PRO A 128 20.74 0.79 22.89
CA PRO A 128 21.10 -0.37 23.71
C PRO A 128 20.01 -0.74 24.73
N ASP A 129 19.09 0.18 25.03
CA ASP A 129 18.06 0.02 26.05
C ASP A 129 16.82 0.91 25.79
N LEU A 130 15.75 0.68 26.55
CA LEU A 130 14.51 1.46 26.44
C LEU A 130 14.69 2.94 26.79
N LYS A 131 15.61 3.28 27.72
CA LYS A 131 15.85 4.68 28.04
C LYS A 131 16.42 5.42 26.86
N THR A 132 17.34 4.82 26.12
CA THR A 132 17.91 5.38 24.90
C THR A 132 16.84 5.49 23.80
N VAL A 133 15.94 4.50 23.63
CA VAL A 133 14.79 4.58 22.72
C VAL A 133 13.92 5.79 23.06
N TYR A 134 13.59 5.97 24.34
CA TYR A 134 12.80 7.10 24.83
C TYR A 134 13.48 8.44 24.50
N ASP A 135 14.77 8.57 24.80
CA ASP A 135 15.55 9.80 24.55
C ASP A 135 15.65 10.10 23.04
N HIS A 136 15.85 9.08 22.20
CA HIS A 136 15.86 9.20 20.74
C HIS A 136 14.51 9.64 20.19
N TYR A 137 13.39 9.10 20.71
CA TYR A 137 12.05 9.51 20.31
C TYR A 137 11.80 10.99 20.65
N HIS A 138 12.05 11.41 21.88
CA HIS A 138 11.82 12.80 22.34
C HIS A 138 12.74 13.83 21.69
N SER A 139 13.93 13.42 21.25
CA SER A 139 14.84 14.28 20.49
C SER A 139 14.55 14.33 18.99
N GLY A 140 13.51 13.61 18.51
CA GLY A 140 13.14 13.54 17.10
C GLY A 140 14.08 12.71 16.21
N ARG A 141 14.97 11.91 16.81
CA ARG A 141 15.88 11.02 16.06
C ARG A 141 15.15 9.83 15.45
N ILE A 142 14.06 9.35 16.08
CA ILE A 142 13.25 8.26 15.56
C ILE A 142 12.15 8.83 14.68
N ALA A 143 12.36 8.72 13.36
CA ALA A 143 11.37 9.13 12.39
C ALA A 143 10.26 8.08 12.25
N ARG A 144 9.08 8.50 11.74
CA ARG A 144 7.96 7.60 11.45
C ARG A 144 8.36 6.45 10.52
N ALA A 145 9.18 6.73 9.50
CA ALA A 145 9.67 5.72 8.57
C ALA A 145 10.58 4.68 9.25
N THR A 146 11.37 5.10 10.27
CA THR A 146 12.19 4.20 11.08
C THR A 146 11.31 3.21 11.83
N ILE A 147 10.24 3.68 12.48
CA ILE A 147 9.28 2.80 13.17
C ILE A 147 8.63 1.83 12.18
N ALA A 148 8.19 2.32 11.02
CA ALA A 148 7.60 1.47 9.98
C ALA A 148 8.58 0.40 9.46
N GLY A 149 9.89 0.68 9.44
CA GLY A 149 10.94 -0.27 9.06
C GLY A 149 11.02 -1.50 9.97
N LEU A 150 10.55 -1.42 11.21
CA LEU A 150 10.47 -2.56 12.13
C LEU A 150 9.53 -3.67 11.62
N ALA A 151 8.56 -3.37 10.76
CA ALA A 151 7.65 -4.36 10.22
C ALA A 151 8.37 -5.52 9.50
N VAL A 152 9.53 -5.25 8.89
CA VAL A 152 10.37 -6.29 8.27
C VAL A 152 10.93 -7.26 9.33
N ARG A 153 11.32 -6.72 10.50
CA ARG A 153 11.82 -7.52 11.62
C ARG A 153 10.70 -8.34 12.25
N VAL A 154 9.52 -7.74 12.42
CA VAL A 154 8.33 -8.45 12.91
C VAL A 154 7.98 -9.62 12.00
N ALA A 155 7.97 -9.41 10.67
CA ALA A 155 7.72 -10.47 9.70
C ALA A 155 8.74 -11.62 9.82
N ALA A 156 10.03 -11.30 9.90
CA ALA A 156 11.08 -12.30 10.04
C ALA A 156 10.97 -13.11 11.34
N GLN A 157 10.64 -12.46 12.46
CA GLN A 157 10.45 -13.16 13.74
C GLN A 157 9.18 -13.99 13.77
N ALA A 158 8.11 -13.53 13.11
CA ALA A 158 6.88 -14.30 12.96
C ALA A 158 7.09 -15.60 12.14
N GLU A 159 7.89 -15.54 11.06
CA GLU A 159 8.30 -16.72 10.28
C GLU A 159 9.12 -17.72 11.12
N GLN A 160 9.93 -17.22 12.07
CA GLN A 160 10.72 -18.04 13.00
C GLN A 160 9.89 -18.59 14.16
N GLY A 161 8.61 -18.28 14.23
CA GLY A 161 7.69 -18.81 15.22
C GLY A 161 7.54 -17.97 16.49
N ASP A 162 8.03 -16.71 16.51
CA ASP A 162 7.76 -15.81 17.64
C ASP A 162 6.27 -15.51 17.73
N TYR A 163 5.64 -15.96 18.81
CA TYR A 163 4.20 -15.81 19.04
C TYR A 163 3.74 -14.35 19.05
N VAL A 164 4.55 -13.46 19.67
CA VAL A 164 4.19 -12.04 19.76
C VAL A 164 4.20 -11.38 18.40
N ALA A 165 5.20 -11.68 17.58
CA ALA A 165 5.29 -11.19 16.20
C ALA A 165 4.11 -11.69 15.35
N GLN A 166 3.73 -12.97 15.51
CA GLN A 166 2.55 -13.54 14.83
C GLN A 166 1.25 -12.82 15.24
N GLN A 167 1.05 -12.54 16.54
CA GLN A 167 -0.11 -11.82 17.04
C GLN A 167 -0.17 -10.37 16.52
N ILE A 168 0.97 -9.71 16.40
CA ILE A 168 1.05 -8.35 15.82
C ILE A 168 0.59 -8.36 14.36
N LEU A 169 1.05 -9.32 13.56
CA LEU A 169 0.66 -9.44 12.15
C LEU A 169 -0.80 -9.88 11.99
N ALA A 170 -1.30 -10.78 12.85
CA ALA A 170 -2.70 -11.19 12.84
C ALA A 170 -3.63 -10.02 13.10
N ARG A 171 -3.32 -9.18 14.11
CA ARG A 171 -4.08 -7.96 14.39
C ARG A 171 -4.01 -6.98 13.22
N ALA A 172 -2.85 -6.77 12.62
CA ALA A 172 -2.72 -5.91 11.45
C ALA A 172 -3.58 -6.42 10.28
N ALA A 173 -3.65 -7.73 10.08
CA ALA A 173 -4.49 -8.38 9.08
C ALA A 173 -5.98 -8.15 9.32
N GLU A 174 -6.44 -8.22 10.58
CA GLU A 174 -7.83 -7.94 10.95
C GLU A 174 -8.23 -6.50 10.63
N GLU A 175 -7.38 -5.52 10.98
CA GLU A 175 -7.61 -4.11 10.68
C GLU A 175 -7.67 -3.87 9.16
N LEU A 176 -6.75 -4.45 8.40
CA LEU A 176 -6.73 -4.38 6.95
C LEU A 176 -7.97 -5.01 6.32
N ALA A 177 -8.40 -6.18 6.80
CA ALA A 177 -9.61 -6.85 6.34
C ALA A 177 -10.88 -6.03 6.66
N SER A 178 -10.92 -5.40 7.84
CA SER A 178 -12.02 -4.53 8.27
C SER A 178 -12.20 -3.35 7.30
N MET A 179 -11.09 -2.69 6.90
CA MET A 179 -11.12 -1.59 5.92
C MET A 179 -11.60 -2.07 4.55
N ALA A 180 -11.02 -3.17 4.03
CA ALA A 180 -11.43 -3.72 2.74
C ALA A 180 -12.92 -4.15 2.75
N GLY A 181 -13.37 -4.78 3.84
CA GLY A 181 -14.76 -5.18 4.04
C GLY A 181 -15.71 -3.98 4.11
N ALA A 182 -15.30 -2.88 4.73
CA ALA A 182 -16.10 -1.65 4.79
C ALA A 182 -16.31 -1.04 3.38
N VAL A 183 -15.26 -1.02 2.55
CA VAL A 183 -15.34 -0.57 1.16
C VAL A 183 -16.20 -1.52 0.33
N ALA A 184 -16.01 -2.84 0.48
CA ALA A 184 -16.78 -3.84 -0.24
C ALA A 184 -18.28 -3.72 0.04
N ARG A 185 -18.71 -3.64 1.30
CA ARG A 185 -20.12 -3.48 1.67
C ARG A 185 -20.76 -2.19 1.13
N ARG A 186 -19.99 -1.11 1.00
CA ARG A 186 -20.51 0.18 0.47
C ARG A 186 -20.70 0.17 -1.04
N LEU A 187 -19.85 -0.55 -1.78
CA LEU A 187 -19.84 -0.55 -3.24
C LEU A 187 -20.51 -1.78 -3.86
N TRP A 188 -20.62 -2.88 -3.12
CA TRP A 188 -21.26 -4.15 -3.51
C TRP A 188 -22.22 -4.63 -2.43
N PRO A 189 -23.30 -3.87 -2.14
CA PRO A 189 -24.22 -4.14 -1.01
C PRO A 189 -24.99 -5.47 -1.16
N ASP A 190 -25.16 -5.93 -2.37
CA ASP A 190 -25.90 -7.18 -2.66
C ASP A 190 -25.03 -8.43 -2.58
N GLY A 191 -23.76 -8.29 -2.13
CA GLY A 191 -22.82 -9.40 -1.91
C GLY A 191 -22.21 -9.97 -3.18
N GLU A 192 -22.09 -9.17 -4.23
CA GLU A 192 -21.41 -9.56 -5.46
C GLU A 192 -19.92 -9.82 -5.21
N SER A 193 -19.33 -10.66 -6.05
CA SER A 193 -17.90 -10.96 -5.99
C SER A 193 -17.05 -9.71 -6.22
N VAL A 194 -16.09 -9.49 -5.34
CA VAL A 194 -15.16 -8.37 -5.40
C VAL A 194 -13.72 -8.84 -5.26
N VAL A 195 -12.84 -8.29 -6.08
CA VAL A 195 -11.40 -8.55 -5.97
C VAL A 195 -10.75 -7.45 -5.16
N VAL A 196 -9.98 -7.84 -4.16
CA VAL A 196 -9.13 -6.99 -3.32
C VAL A 196 -7.67 -7.22 -3.70
N CYS A 197 -6.95 -6.17 -4.10
CA CYS A 197 -5.53 -6.25 -4.45
C CYS A 197 -4.69 -5.64 -3.33
N PRO A 198 -3.84 -6.44 -2.64
CA PRO A 198 -2.91 -5.95 -1.63
C PRO A 198 -1.73 -5.22 -2.30
N VAL A 199 -1.48 -3.97 -1.88
CA VAL A 199 -0.42 -3.11 -2.42
C VAL A 199 0.38 -2.48 -1.29
N GLY A 200 1.70 -2.47 -1.39
CA GLY A 200 2.58 -1.84 -0.42
C GLY A 200 3.58 -2.78 0.23
N GLY A 201 4.54 -2.17 0.93
CA GLY A 201 5.71 -2.87 1.46
C GLY A 201 5.39 -3.90 2.54
N LEU A 202 4.33 -3.68 3.32
CA LEU A 202 3.96 -4.59 4.40
C LEU A 202 3.58 -5.99 3.89
N PHE A 203 2.96 -6.09 2.70
CA PHE A 203 2.58 -7.40 2.15
C PHE A 203 3.76 -8.28 1.74
N ARG A 204 4.99 -7.75 1.74
CA ARG A 204 6.22 -8.54 1.62
C ARG A 204 6.52 -9.38 2.86
N ALA A 205 5.78 -9.18 3.96
CA ALA A 205 5.77 -10.08 5.11
C ALA A 205 5.30 -11.52 4.76
N GLY A 206 4.74 -11.72 3.58
CA GLY A 206 4.38 -13.06 3.10
C GLY A 206 3.25 -13.72 3.89
N GLN A 207 3.32 -15.05 4.03
CA GLN A 207 2.27 -15.86 4.64
C GLN A 207 1.92 -15.45 6.09
N PRO A 208 2.87 -15.05 6.96
CA PRO A 208 2.54 -14.60 8.32
C PRO A 208 1.51 -13.47 8.40
N LEU A 209 1.40 -12.65 7.35
CA LEU A 209 0.37 -11.60 7.21
C LEU A 209 -0.79 -12.05 6.31
N LEU A 210 -0.49 -12.69 5.17
CA LEU A 210 -1.49 -12.97 4.14
C LEU A 210 -2.50 -14.06 4.56
N ASP A 211 -2.09 -15.05 5.35
CA ASP A 211 -3.02 -16.10 5.80
C ASP A 211 -4.04 -15.57 6.81
N PRO A 212 -3.62 -14.83 7.88
CA PRO A 212 -4.58 -14.13 8.74
C PRO A 212 -5.47 -13.14 7.97
N LEU A 213 -4.92 -12.41 6.97
CA LEU A 213 -5.69 -11.49 6.16
C LEU A 213 -6.78 -12.20 5.34
N ARG A 214 -6.46 -13.34 4.72
CA ARG A 214 -7.47 -14.14 4.00
C ARG A 214 -8.58 -14.62 4.92
N ALA A 215 -8.21 -15.13 6.10
CA ALA A 215 -9.18 -15.59 7.10
C ALA A 215 -10.09 -14.45 7.57
N ALA A 216 -9.52 -13.30 7.95
CA ALA A 216 -10.26 -12.13 8.39
C ALA A 216 -11.14 -11.53 7.28
N LEU A 217 -10.65 -11.49 6.03
CA LEU A 217 -11.42 -11.01 4.89
C LEU A 217 -12.61 -11.92 4.59
N SER A 218 -12.43 -13.25 4.66
CA SER A 218 -13.52 -14.21 4.49
C SER A 218 -14.63 -14.04 5.53
N ALA A 219 -14.28 -13.59 6.74
CA ALA A 219 -15.26 -13.32 7.80
C ALA A 219 -15.99 -11.98 7.60
N THR A 220 -15.29 -10.93 7.10
CA THR A 220 -15.82 -9.56 6.99
C THR A 220 -16.47 -9.26 5.64
N ALA A 221 -16.03 -9.93 4.58
CA ALA A 221 -16.52 -9.81 3.21
C ALA A 221 -16.40 -11.17 2.48
N PRO A 222 -17.34 -12.11 2.72
CA PRO A 222 -17.23 -13.50 2.21
C PRO A 222 -17.12 -13.62 0.68
N ALA A 223 -17.64 -12.65 -0.06
CA ALA A 223 -17.58 -12.59 -1.51
C ALA A 223 -16.26 -11.96 -2.04
N ALA A 224 -15.36 -11.52 -1.14
CA ALA A 224 -14.10 -10.91 -1.54
C ALA A 224 -13.00 -11.97 -1.72
N SER A 225 -12.17 -11.80 -2.75
CA SER A 225 -10.98 -12.58 -3.00
C SER A 225 -9.74 -11.71 -3.03
N LEU A 226 -8.59 -12.25 -2.58
CA LEU A 226 -7.29 -11.57 -2.71
C LEU A 226 -6.64 -11.97 -4.03
N GLU A 227 -6.30 -10.99 -4.86
CA GLU A 227 -5.51 -11.19 -6.08
C GLU A 227 -4.29 -10.26 -6.08
N GLN A 228 -3.19 -10.73 -6.67
CA GLN A 228 -2.00 -9.88 -6.86
C GLN A 228 -2.30 -8.73 -7.83
N PRO A 229 -1.77 -7.52 -7.57
CA PRO A 229 -1.91 -6.41 -8.49
C PRO A 229 -1.25 -6.73 -9.83
N ARG A 230 -1.97 -6.47 -10.94
CA ARG A 230 -1.48 -6.77 -12.29
C ARG A 230 -0.34 -5.83 -12.71
N PHE A 231 -0.49 -4.53 -12.41
CA PHE A 231 0.46 -3.49 -12.75
C PHE A 231 0.72 -2.55 -11.56
N PRO A 232 1.94 -1.97 -11.47
CA PRO A 232 2.25 -0.93 -10.48
C PRO A 232 1.49 0.37 -10.77
N PRO A 233 1.38 1.29 -9.78
CA PRO A 233 0.62 2.55 -9.91
C PRO A 233 1.03 3.42 -11.10
N VAL A 234 2.32 3.46 -11.46
CA VAL A 234 2.81 4.23 -12.61
C VAL A 234 2.20 3.74 -13.92
N LEU A 235 2.01 2.43 -14.10
CA LEU A 235 1.32 1.89 -15.27
C LEU A 235 -0.19 2.08 -15.17
N GLY A 236 -0.74 2.25 -13.96
CA GLY A 236 -2.10 2.72 -13.76
C GLY A 236 -2.32 4.14 -14.28
N ALA A 237 -1.34 5.02 -14.10
CA ALA A 237 -1.37 6.37 -14.69
C ALA A 237 -1.31 6.33 -16.23
N VAL A 238 -0.52 5.40 -16.81
CA VAL A 238 -0.53 5.16 -18.27
C VAL A 238 -1.90 4.68 -18.74
N LEU A 239 -2.51 3.70 -18.06
CA LEU A 239 -3.85 3.21 -18.37
C LEU A 239 -4.91 4.31 -18.28
N LEU A 240 -4.78 5.25 -17.33
CA LEU A 240 -5.64 6.41 -17.21
C LEU A 240 -5.52 7.32 -18.45
N ALA A 241 -4.31 7.58 -18.92
CA ALA A 241 -4.06 8.38 -20.14
C ALA A 241 -4.61 7.68 -21.40
N LEU A 242 -4.37 6.37 -21.55
CA LEU A 242 -4.90 5.59 -22.67
C LEU A 242 -6.44 5.60 -22.69
N LYS A 243 -7.08 5.45 -21.55
CA LYS A 243 -8.54 5.53 -21.40
C LYS A 243 -9.06 6.91 -21.81
N ARG A 244 -8.36 7.98 -21.43
CA ARG A 244 -8.73 9.36 -21.81
C ARG A 244 -8.68 9.59 -23.30
N LEU A 245 -7.67 9.02 -23.97
CA LEU A 245 -7.53 9.04 -25.43
C LEU A 245 -8.46 8.05 -26.16
N ALA A 246 -9.37 7.38 -25.45
CA ALA A 246 -10.24 6.34 -26.00
C ALA A 246 -9.48 5.20 -26.72
N VAL A 247 -8.23 4.94 -26.32
CA VAL A 247 -7.44 3.82 -26.85
C VAL A 247 -8.01 2.50 -26.29
N PRO A 248 -8.41 1.54 -27.13
CA PRO A 248 -8.90 0.24 -26.68
C PRO A 248 -7.83 -0.51 -25.88
N LEU A 249 -8.18 -0.99 -24.68
CA LEU A 249 -7.29 -1.81 -23.85
C LEU A 249 -7.31 -3.27 -24.32
N THR A 250 -6.61 -3.55 -25.41
CA THR A 250 -6.46 -4.88 -26.02
C THR A 250 -5.39 -5.72 -25.32
N ASP A 251 -5.35 -7.03 -25.60
CA ASP A 251 -4.31 -7.92 -25.06
C ASP A 251 -2.92 -7.45 -25.46
N ALA A 252 -2.70 -6.93 -26.67
CA ALA A 252 -1.43 -6.36 -27.11
C ALA A 252 -0.99 -5.16 -26.24
N VAL A 253 -1.92 -4.29 -25.82
CA VAL A 253 -1.63 -3.20 -24.88
C VAL A 253 -1.19 -3.76 -23.53
N PHE A 254 -1.89 -4.78 -23.03
CA PHE A 254 -1.55 -5.40 -21.75
C PHE A 254 -0.21 -6.17 -21.79
N GLU A 255 0.14 -6.78 -22.90
CA GLU A 255 1.46 -7.42 -23.12
C GLU A 255 2.58 -6.37 -23.08
N THR A 256 2.41 -5.24 -23.79
CA THR A 256 3.36 -4.12 -23.76
C THR A 256 3.54 -3.56 -22.35
N LEU A 257 2.44 -3.36 -21.62
CA LEU A 257 2.51 -2.91 -20.22
C LEU A 257 3.14 -3.97 -19.30
N GLY A 258 2.98 -5.26 -19.62
CA GLY A 258 3.64 -6.36 -18.92
C GLY A 258 5.16 -6.30 -19.05
N ALA A 259 5.67 -6.10 -20.26
CA ALA A 259 7.11 -5.91 -20.52
C ALA A 259 7.64 -4.68 -19.76
N ALA A 260 6.94 -3.54 -19.84
CA ALA A 260 7.32 -2.32 -19.12
C ALA A 260 7.30 -2.52 -17.58
N ARG A 261 6.36 -3.31 -17.03
CA ARG A 261 6.35 -3.67 -15.60
C ARG A 261 7.64 -4.39 -15.21
N ASP A 262 8.07 -5.35 -16.01
CA ASP A 262 9.25 -6.17 -15.71
C ASP A 262 10.53 -5.34 -15.78
N GLU A 263 10.63 -4.41 -16.74
CA GLU A 263 11.72 -3.41 -16.80
C GLU A 263 11.73 -2.50 -15.56
N ILE A 264 10.57 -1.96 -15.13
CA ILE A 264 10.45 -1.11 -13.93
C ILE A 264 10.85 -1.90 -12.67
N ALA A 265 10.53 -3.17 -12.59
CA ALA A 265 10.91 -4.02 -11.47
C ALA A 265 12.42 -4.25 -11.39
N ALA A 266 13.10 -4.34 -12.54
CA ALA A 266 14.55 -4.51 -12.63
C ALA A 266 15.37 -3.25 -12.27
N LEU A 267 14.73 -2.06 -12.22
CA LEU A 267 15.36 -0.79 -11.82
C LEU A 267 15.37 -0.55 -10.30
N LYS A 268 14.74 -1.42 -9.50
CA LYS A 268 14.64 -1.35 -8.02
C LYS A 268 15.60 -2.29 -7.34
#